data_349f3282ff2cdab42b0e70dd1a9ca5f0
#
_entry.id   349f3282ff2cdab42b0e70dd1a9ca5f0
#
_cell.length_a   1.000
_cell.length_b   1.000
_cell.length_c   1.000
_cell.angle_alpha   90.00
_cell.angle_beta   90.00
_cell.angle_gamma   90.00
#
_symmetry.space_group_name_H-M   'P 1'
#
loop_
_entity.id
_entity.type
_entity.pdbx_description
1 polymer ?
#
loop_
_entity_poly.entity_id
_entity_poly.type
_entity_poly.pdbx_seq_one_letter_code
_entity_poly.pdbx_strand_id
1 'polypeptide(L)'
;MAKKQALLSEENVKAIKDYINSPDRKLAETKQYFDSLERLLVDGKIPTTLVSFEALRTLHNGIENGFTNTAVLSALPKSMGNETIEVPVAVIRSLISSWERYKYSEEQNLEKSFGLSGSNNSRKPLTRLAIQETEKYYTRRVFELRLERMLDGKKVRVIDAVEQVAEETEVSEQTVQNAYKKHRLTFVNLFKAYNIPIK
;
A
#
# COMPACT_ATOMS: atom_id res chain seq x y z
N MET A 1 -29.15 4.55 -31.75
CA MET A 1 -27.94 5.33 -32.06
C MET A 1 -26.88 4.94 -31.05
N ALA A 2 -25.89 4.15 -31.45
CA ALA A 2 -24.76 3.77 -30.56
C ALA A 2 -23.88 5.01 -30.36
N LYS A 3 -23.75 5.50 -29.11
CA LYS A 3 -22.79 6.52 -28.78
C LYS A 3 -21.40 5.94 -29.07
N LYS A 4 -20.71 6.48 -30.09
CA LYS A 4 -19.28 6.21 -30.29
C LYS A 4 -18.57 6.49 -28.97
N GLN A 5 -18.02 5.46 -28.37
CA GLN A 5 -17.18 5.60 -27.19
C GLN A 5 -15.96 6.41 -27.62
N ALA A 6 -15.73 7.55 -26.98
CA ALA A 6 -14.55 8.35 -27.26
C ALA A 6 -13.34 7.47 -26.96
N LEU A 7 -12.56 7.15 -27.98
CA LEU A 7 -11.24 6.56 -27.85
C LEU A 7 -10.42 7.48 -26.94
N LEU A 8 -9.59 6.88 -26.09
CA LEU A 8 -8.64 7.65 -25.30
C LEU A 8 -7.78 8.50 -26.25
N SER A 9 -7.51 9.76 -25.86
CA SER A 9 -6.54 10.56 -26.60
C SER A 9 -5.17 9.89 -26.54
N GLU A 10 -4.31 10.15 -27.55
CA GLU A 10 -2.92 9.65 -27.55
C GLU A 10 -2.16 10.05 -26.28
N GLU A 11 -2.43 11.26 -25.77
CA GLU A 11 -1.87 11.78 -24.53
C GLU A 11 -2.30 10.94 -23.32
N ASN A 12 -3.57 10.55 -23.24
CA ASN A 12 -4.08 9.68 -22.17
C ASN A 12 -3.50 8.26 -22.27
N VAL A 13 -3.36 7.72 -23.49
CA VAL A 13 -2.71 6.40 -23.70
C VAL A 13 -1.26 6.45 -23.24
N LYS A 14 -0.53 7.54 -23.58
CA LYS A 14 0.84 7.75 -23.13
C LYS A 14 0.91 7.84 -21.61
N ALA A 15 0.08 8.67 -20.98
CA ALA A 15 0.04 8.83 -19.52
C ALA A 15 -0.22 7.50 -18.79
N ILE A 16 -1.13 6.66 -19.32
CA ILE A 16 -1.42 5.33 -18.77
C ILE A 16 -0.20 4.41 -18.89
N LYS A 17 0.44 4.39 -20.07
CA LYS A 17 1.66 3.57 -20.30
C LYS A 17 2.81 4.04 -19.42
N ASP A 18 3.01 5.34 -19.31
CA ASP A 18 4.03 5.94 -18.45
C ASP A 18 3.79 5.57 -16.99
N TYR A 19 2.52 5.61 -16.51
CA TYR A 19 2.16 5.16 -15.17
C TYR A 19 2.44 3.67 -14.96
N ILE A 20 1.98 2.79 -15.87
CA ILE A 20 2.14 1.33 -15.73
C ILE A 20 3.62 0.95 -15.70
N ASN A 21 4.45 1.63 -16.50
CA ASN A 21 5.88 1.32 -16.64
C ASN A 21 6.77 2.17 -15.74
N SER A 22 6.21 3.15 -15.00
CA SER A 22 7.01 4.06 -14.17
C SER A 22 7.65 3.32 -12.99
N PRO A 23 8.98 3.39 -12.83
CA PRO A 23 9.64 2.92 -11.62
C PRO A 23 9.17 3.69 -10.38
N ASP A 24 8.75 4.95 -10.53
CA ASP A 24 8.30 5.81 -9.45
C ASP A 24 6.91 5.42 -8.92
N ARG A 25 6.13 4.62 -9.68
CA ARG A 25 4.82 4.12 -9.25
C ARG A 25 4.91 3.43 -7.89
N LYS A 26 5.87 2.52 -7.74
CA LYS A 26 6.07 1.77 -6.49
C LYS A 26 6.44 2.70 -5.33
N LEU A 27 7.23 3.74 -5.60
CA LEU A 27 7.60 4.73 -4.58
C LEU A 27 6.41 5.60 -4.17
N ALA A 28 5.57 6.03 -5.10
CA ALA A 28 4.36 6.79 -4.81
C ALA A 28 3.36 5.96 -3.98
N GLU A 29 3.15 4.69 -4.34
CA GLU A 29 2.32 3.75 -3.57
C GLU A 29 2.90 3.52 -2.16
N THR A 30 4.21 3.37 -2.05
CA THR A 30 4.93 3.22 -0.78
C THR A 30 4.75 4.43 0.11
N LYS A 31 4.94 5.63 -0.42
CA LYS A 31 4.72 6.86 0.33
C LYS A 31 3.29 6.97 0.85
N GLN A 32 2.30 6.70 -0.01
CA GLN A 32 0.90 6.73 0.39
C GLN A 32 0.57 5.69 1.47
N TYR A 33 1.20 4.53 1.42
CA TYR A 33 1.10 3.52 2.47
C TYR A 33 1.62 4.06 3.81
N PHE A 34 2.82 4.66 3.83
CA PHE A 34 3.39 5.22 5.05
C PHE A 34 2.61 6.43 5.58
N ASP A 35 2.10 7.32 4.72
CA ASP A 35 1.21 8.40 5.14
C ASP A 35 -0.04 7.86 5.87
N SER A 36 -0.52 6.69 5.45
CA SER A 36 -1.65 6.01 6.12
C SER A 36 -1.24 5.42 7.47
N LEU A 37 -0.05 4.83 7.57
CA LEU A 37 0.48 4.30 8.83
C LEU A 37 0.76 5.41 9.84
N GLU A 38 1.31 6.54 9.38
CA GLU A 38 1.60 7.70 10.24
C GLU A 38 0.33 8.26 10.88
N ARG A 39 -0.78 8.34 10.13
CA ARG A 39 -2.09 8.72 10.69
C ARG A 39 -2.54 7.74 11.77
N LEU A 40 -2.41 6.44 11.53
CA LEU A 40 -2.78 5.42 12.52
C LEU A 40 -1.88 5.47 13.76
N LEU A 41 -0.61 5.83 13.59
CA LEU A 41 0.33 6.02 14.69
C LEU A 41 -0.05 7.23 15.54
N VAL A 42 -0.32 8.38 14.91
CA VAL A 42 -0.75 9.62 15.59
C VAL A 42 -2.06 9.40 16.34
N ASP A 43 -3.00 8.65 15.75
CA ASP A 43 -4.27 8.28 16.39
C ASP A 43 -4.10 7.24 17.52
N GLY A 44 -2.87 6.78 17.80
CA GLY A 44 -2.61 5.74 18.81
C GLY A 44 -3.17 4.36 18.45
N LYS A 45 -3.53 4.13 17.18
CA LYS A 45 -4.12 2.86 16.72
C LYS A 45 -3.12 1.77 16.44
N ILE A 46 -1.87 2.14 16.18
CA ILE A 46 -0.74 1.22 15.96
C ILE A 46 0.49 1.72 16.71
N PRO A 47 1.36 0.82 17.20
CA PRO A 47 2.60 1.19 17.86
C PRO A 47 3.70 1.58 16.87
N THR A 48 4.63 2.42 17.30
CA THR A 48 5.82 2.84 16.52
C THR A 48 6.65 1.66 16.01
N THR A 49 6.78 0.60 16.83
CA THR A 49 7.50 -0.61 16.45
C THR A 49 6.96 -1.25 15.18
N LEU A 50 5.64 -1.23 14.99
CA LEU A 50 5.00 -1.80 13.81
C LEU A 50 5.33 -0.99 12.55
N VAL A 51 5.29 0.33 12.65
CA VAL A 51 5.71 1.23 11.56
C VAL A 51 7.18 0.99 11.21
N SER A 52 8.02 0.80 12.21
CA SER A 52 9.45 0.52 12.03
C SER A 52 9.72 -0.80 11.31
N PHE A 53 8.98 -1.86 11.63
CA PHE A 53 9.09 -3.14 10.91
C PHE A 53 8.65 -3.02 9.45
N GLU A 54 7.56 -2.31 9.20
CA GLU A 54 7.07 -2.07 7.83
C GLU A 54 8.08 -1.23 7.03
N ALA A 55 8.74 -0.26 7.65
CA ALA A 55 9.81 0.51 7.04
C ALA A 55 11.00 -0.38 6.67
N LEU A 56 11.44 -1.27 7.59
CA LEU A 56 12.52 -2.20 7.33
C LEU A 56 12.20 -3.15 6.17
N ARG A 57 10.98 -3.72 6.16
CA ARG A 57 10.49 -4.57 5.07
C ARG A 57 10.50 -3.83 3.74
N THR A 58 10.06 -2.58 3.74
CA THR A 58 9.98 -1.75 2.55
C THR A 58 11.36 -1.40 2.01
N LEU A 59 12.34 -1.10 2.87
CA LEU A 59 13.73 -0.90 2.48
C LEU A 59 14.29 -2.14 1.79
N HIS A 60 14.14 -3.30 2.40
CA HIS A 60 14.57 -4.56 1.82
C HIS A 60 13.97 -4.80 0.44
N ASN A 61 12.64 -4.72 0.33
CA ASN A 61 11.94 -4.91 -0.93
C ASN A 61 12.31 -3.85 -1.99
N GLY A 62 12.59 -2.63 -1.55
CA GLY A 62 13.04 -1.54 -2.44
C GLY A 62 14.38 -1.87 -3.09
N ILE A 63 15.35 -2.33 -2.29
CA ILE A 63 16.67 -2.74 -2.77
C ILE A 63 16.55 -3.89 -3.76
N GLU A 64 15.77 -4.92 -3.44
CA GLU A 64 15.56 -6.08 -4.35
C GLU A 64 14.89 -5.68 -5.68
N ASN A 65 14.09 -4.62 -5.69
CA ASN A 65 13.48 -4.08 -6.90
C ASN A 65 14.36 -3.05 -7.63
N GLY A 66 15.62 -2.87 -7.22
CA GLY A 66 16.58 -1.99 -7.87
C GLY A 66 16.42 -0.50 -7.54
N PHE A 67 15.64 -0.14 -6.52
CA PHE A 67 15.59 1.24 -6.05
C PHE A 67 16.83 1.59 -5.22
N THR A 68 17.27 2.84 -5.34
CA THR A 68 18.31 3.34 -4.45
C THR A 68 17.77 3.49 -3.02
N ASN A 69 18.63 3.30 -2.03
CA ASN A 69 18.27 3.51 -0.63
C ASN A 69 17.66 4.90 -0.40
N THR A 70 18.23 5.93 -1.02
CA THR A 70 17.74 7.30 -0.93
C THR A 70 16.31 7.44 -1.44
N ALA A 71 15.97 6.80 -2.57
CA ALA A 71 14.61 6.85 -3.11
C ALA A 71 13.59 6.18 -2.17
N VAL A 72 13.92 5.00 -1.64
CA VAL A 72 13.05 4.29 -0.69
C VAL A 72 12.90 5.08 0.61
N LEU A 73 13.99 5.61 1.14
CA LEU A 73 13.99 6.42 2.36
C LEU A 73 13.15 7.68 2.24
N SER A 74 13.11 8.31 1.05
CA SER A 74 12.28 9.48 0.81
C SER A 74 10.77 9.20 0.89
N ALA A 75 10.36 7.93 0.76
CA ALA A 75 8.99 7.48 0.88
C ALA A 75 8.57 7.12 2.32
N LEU A 76 9.53 7.04 3.26
CA LEU A 76 9.25 6.74 4.66
C LEU A 76 8.68 7.95 5.40
N PRO A 77 7.98 7.75 6.52
CA PRO A 77 7.45 8.83 7.34
C PRO A 77 8.56 9.79 7.81
N LYS A 78 8.32 11.08 7.71
CA LYS A 78 9.25 12.11 8.20
C LYS A 78 9.50 12.00 9.70
N SER A 79 8.55 11.49 10.45
CA SER A 79 8.65 11.21 11.90
C SER A 79 9.75 10.21 12.25
N MET A 80 10.24 9.43 11.28
CA MET A 80 11.36 8.50 11.47
C MET A 80 12.73 9.19 11.45
N GLY A 81 12.80 10.47 11.13
CA GLY A 81 14.05 11.22 10.99
C GLY A 81 14.72 11.04 9.63
N ASN A 82 15.67 11.92 9.35
CA ASN A 82 16.45 11.91 8.10
C ASN A 82 17.85 11.28 8.28
N GLU A 83 18.15 10.80 9.45
CA GLU A 83 19.43 10.14 9.72
C GLU A 83 19.41 8.77 9.04
N THR A 84 20.22 8.61 8.02
CA THR A 84 20.30 7.38 7.25
C THR A 84 21.67 6.75 7.44
N ILE A 85 21.65 5.65 8.15
CA ILE A 85 22.51 4.53 7.81
C ILE A 85 21.75 3.75 6.73
N GLU A 86 22.12 2.57 6.32
CA GLU A 86 21.31 1.71 5.43
C GLU A 86 19.90 1.46 5.95
N VAL A 87 19.65 1.70 7.25
CA VAL A 87 18.33 1.62 7.91
C VAL A 87 18.12 2.87 8.75
N PRO A 88 16.92 3.50 8.75
CA PRO A 88 16.63 4.63 9.63
C PRO A 88 16.92 4.31 11.11
N VAL A 89 17.60 5.22 11.80
CA VAL A 89 17.98 5.02 13.22
C VAL A 89 16.76 4.71 14.10
N ALA A 90 15.60 5.29 13.81
CA ALA A 90 14.37 5.03 14.52
C ALA A 90 13.94 3.55 14.46
N VAL A 91 14.15 2.89 13.32
CA VAL A 91 13.88 1.45 13.17
C VAL A 91 14.78 0.63 14.07
N ILE A 92 16.09 0.93 14.06
CA ILE A 92 17.06 0.25 14.91
C ILE A 92 16.72 0.45 16.39
N ARG A 93 16.46 1.68 16.81
CA ARG A 93 16.05 1.99 18.19
C ARG A 93 14.79 1.23 18.61
N SER A 94 13.78 1.18 17.74
CA SER A 94 12.55 0.43 18.02
C SER A 94 12.78 -1.07 18.15
N LEU A 95 13.64 -1.63 17.29
CA LEU A 95 14.01 -3.04 17.35
C LEU A 95 14.74 -3.36 18.66
N ILE A 96 15.74 -2.55 19.01
CA ILE A 96 16.51 -2.71 20.27
C ILE A 96 15.56 -2.62 21.47
N SER A 97 14.72 -1.59 21.54
CA SER A 97 13.76 -1.40 22.64
C SER A 97 12.76 -2.56 22.76
N SER A 98 12.31 -3.11 21.63
CA SER A 98 11.41 -4.25 21.64
C SER A 98 12.11 -5.54 22.05
N TRP A 99 13.37 -5.70 21.60
CA TRP A 99 14.23 -6.81 22.02
C TRP A 99 14.52 -6.78 23.51
N GLU A 100 14.86 -5.61 24.06
CA GLU A 100 15.11 -5.44 25.50
C GLU A 100 13.87 -5.77 26.32
N ARG A 101 12.69 -5.30 25.89
CA ARG A 101 11.42 -5.68 26.53
C ARG A 101 11.19 -7.19 26.49
N TYR A 102 11.46 -7.83 25.40
CA TYR A 102 11.37 -9.29 25.28
C TYR A 102 12.34 -9.99 26.25
N LYS A 103 13.60 -9.56 26.24
CA LYS A 103 14.69 -10.16 27.02
C LYS A 103 14.47 -10.07 28.53
N TYR A 104 13.95 -8.93 29.00
CA TYR A 104 13.79 -8.64 30.44
C TYR A 104 12.36 -8.78 30.94
N SER A 105 11.42 -9.12 30.10
CA SER A 105 10.03 -9.39 30.49
C SER A 105 9.91 -10.77 31.11
N GLU A 106 9.23 -10.86 32.26
CA GLU A 106 8.94 -12.15 32.90
C GLU A 106 8.13 -13.09 32.00
N GLU A 107 7.24 -12.55 31.18
CA GLU A 107 6.39 -13.32 30.29
C GLU A 107 7.10 -13.79 29.01
N GLN A 108 8.27 -13.22 28.68
CA GLN A 108 9.01 -13.44 27.42
C GLN A 108 8.10 -13.58 26.18
N ASN A 109 7.10 -12.73 26.12
CA ASN A 109 6.11 -12.73 25.02
C ASN A 109 6.57 -11.80 23.91
N LEU A 110 6.98 -12.39 22.78
CA LEU A 110 7.50 -11.66 21.63
C LEU A 110 6.44 -10.69 21.05
N GLU A 111 5.19 -11.14 20.88
CA GLU A 111 4.11 -10.29 20.34
C GLU A 111 3.88 -9.06 21.21
N LYS A 112 3.85 -9.23 22.54
CA LYS A 112 3.67 -8.14 23.50
C LYS A 112 4.87 -7.18 23.50
N SER A 113 6.08 -7.72 23.46
CA SER A 113 7.32 -6.93 23.46
C SER A 113 7.48 -6.08 22.21
N PHE A 114 7.00 -6.57 21.08
CA PHE A 114 7.01 -5.84 19.81
C PHE A 114 5.71 -5.05 19.55
N GLY A 115 4.78 -5.00 20.52
CA GLY A 115 3.52 -4.29 20.37
C GLY A 115 2.59 -4.90 19.32
N LEU A 116 2.76 -6.18 19.01
CA LEU A 116 1.99 -6.88 17.99
C LEU A 116 0.73 -7.56 18.55
N SER A 117 0.60 -7.64 19.86
CA SER A 117 -0.61 -8.14 20.52
C SER A 117 -1.71 -7.09 20.50
N GLY A 118 -2.90 -7.49 20.06
CA GLY A 118 -4.09 -6.64 20.11
C GLY A 118 -4.71 -6.59 21.51
N SER A 119 -5.54 -5.59 21.78
CA SER A 119 -6.43 -5.61 22.95
C SER A 119 -7.48 -6.72 22.80
N ASN A 120 -8.01 -7.22 23.93
CA ASN A 120 -8.88 -8.40 24.01
C ASN A 120 -10.07 -8.45 23.01
N ASN A 121 -10.53 -7.31 22.50
CA ASN A 121 -11.67 -7.21 21.58
C ASN A 121 -11.31 -6.65 20.20
N SER A 122 -10.03 -6.52 19.85
CA SER A 122 -9.63 -5.97 18.58
C SER A 122 -8.70 -6.95 17.82
N ARG A 123 -8.82 -6.98 16.48
CA ARG A 123 -7.87 -7.73 15.65
C ARG A 123 -6.44 -7.28 15.96
N LYS A 124 -5.52 -8.22 16.02
CA LYS A 124 -4.09 -7.93 16.20
C LYS A 124 -3.61 -6.91 15.14
N PRO A 125 -2.72 -5.98 15.52
CA PRO A 125 -2.23 -4.94 14.59
C PRO A 125 -1.73 -5.48 13.26
N LEU A 126 -0.96 -6.56 13.27
CA LEU A 126 -0.47 -7.22 12.04
C LEU A 126 -1.61 -7.75 11.17
N THR A 127 -2.64 -8.34 11.79
CA THR A 127 -3.82 -8.82 11.06
C THR A 127 -4.56 -7.66 10.39
N ARG A 128 -4.65 -6.51 11.06
CA ARG A 128 -5.26 -5.29 10.47
C ARG A 128 -4.46 -4.78 9.28
N LEU A 129 -3.14 -4.75 9.41
CA LEU A 129 -2.27 -4.32 8.31
C LEU A 129 -2.36 -5.28 7.14
N ALA A 130 -2.27 -6.59 7.39
CA ALA A 130 -2.40 -7.60 6.33
C ALA A 130 -3.74 -7.47 5.58
N ILE A 131 -4.85 -7.31 6.32
CA ILE A 131 -6.17 -7.07 5.71
C ILE A 131 -6.16 -5.79 4.88
N GLN A 132 -5.63 -4.69 5.41
CA GLN A 132 -5.60 -3.41 4.71
C GLN A 132 -4.73 -3.47 3.44
N GLU A 133 -3.60 -4.16 3.48
CA GLU A 133 -2.74 -4.40 2.32
C GLU A 133 -3.46 -5.23 1.26
N THR A 134 -4.11 -6.32 1.68
CA THR A 134 -4.90 -7.18 0.80
C THR A 134 -6.04 -6.41 0.14
N GLU A 135 -6.81 -5.62 0.91
CA GLU A 135 -7.87 -4.77 0.37
C GLU A 135 -7.34 -3.73 -0.65
N LYS A 136 -6.18 -3.12 -0.35
CA LYS A 136 -5.53 -2.20 -1.29
C LYS A 136 -5.03 -2.92 -2.54
N TYR A 137 -4.50 -4.13 -2.41
CA TYR A 137 -4.10 -4.96 -3.54
C TYR A 137 -5.29 -5.24 -4.46
N TYR A 138 -6.43 -5.71 -3.94
CA TYR A 138 -7.62 -5.94 -4.75
C TYR A 138 -8.07 -4.66 -5.47
N THR A 139 -8.12 -3.55 -4.74
CA THR A 139 -8.51 -2.27 -5.32
C THR A 139 -7.57 -1.85 -6.44
N ARG A 140 -6.25 -1.95 -6.24
CA ARG A 140 -5.24 -1.65 -7.24
C ARG A 140 -5.43 -2.53 -8.48
N ARG A 141 -5.61 -3.83 -8.29
CA ARG A 141 -5.77 -4.77 -9.40
C ARG A 141 -7.02 -4.49 -10.24
N VAL A 142 -8.13 -4.11 -9.61
CA VAL A 142 -9.33 -3.64 -10.31
C VAL A 142 -9.03 -2.42 -11.18
N PHE A 143 -8.25 -1.45 -10.69
CA PHE A 143 -7.86 -0.29 -11.49
C PHE A 143 -6.91 -0.66 -12.62
N GLU A 144 -5.92 -1.53 -12.39
CA GLU A 144 -4.99 -2.01 -13.41
C GLU A 144 -5.74 -2.69 -14.56
N LEU A 145 -6.63 -3.62 -14.27
CA LEU A 145 -7.47 -4.27 -15.29
C LEU A 145 -8.32 -3.27 -16.09
N ARG A 146 -8.84 -2.25 -15.42
CA ARG A 146 -9.58 -1.19 -16.11
C ARG A 146 -8.67 -0.40 -17.05
N LEU A 147 -7.45 -0.06 -16.61
CA LEU A 147 -6.49 0.64 -17.45
C LEU A 147 -6.05 -0.21 -18.65
N GLU A 148 -5.72 -1.48 -18.43
CA GLU A 148 -5.34 -2.43 -19.48
C GLU A 148 -6.43 -2.52 -20.55
N ARG A 149 -7.68 -2.72 -20.14
CA ARG A 149 -8.81 -2.77 -21.07
C ARG A 149 -9.07 -1.44 -21.79
N MET A 150 -8.84 -0.30 -21.11
CA MET A 150 -8.94 1.01 -21.77
C MET A 150 -7.88 1.18 -22.86
N LEU A 151 -6.66 0.67 -22.63
CA LEU A 151 -5.61 0.66 -23.66
C LEU A 151 -5.98 -0.21 -24.87
N ASP A 152 -6.71 -1.30 -24.66
CA ASP A 152 -7.26 -2.16 -25.71
C ASP A 152 -8.48 -1.56 -26.42
N GLY A 153 -8.91 -0.36 -26.08
CA GLY A 153 -10.11 0.28 -26.62
C GLY A 153 -11.44 -0.38 -26.19
N LYS A 154 -11.42 -1.21 -25.17
CA LYS A 154 -12.60 -1.92 -24.68
C LYS A 154 -13.36 -1.10 -23.64
N LYS A 155 -14.68 -1.28 -23.59
CA LYS A 155 -15.51 -0.71 -22.53
C LYS A 155 -15.23 -1.43 -21.22
N VAL A 156 -14.97 -0.67 -20.15
CA VAL A 156 -14.61 -1.23 -18.85
C VAL A 156 -15.65 -0.87 -17.80
N ARG A 157 -16.42 -1.85 -17.38
CA ARG A 157 -17.25 -1.72 -16.19
C ARG A 157 -16.47 -2.15 -14.96
N VAL A 158 -16.68 -1.46 -13.83
CA VAL A 158 -16.05 -1.83 -12.56
C VAL A 158 -16.41 -3.26 -12.17
N ILE A 159 -17.66 -3.66 -12.42
CA ILE A 159 -18.13 -5.01 -12.04
C ILE A 159 -17.33 -6.10 -12.75
N ASP A 160 -17.07 -5.97 -14.04
CA ASP A 160 -16.33 -6.98 -14.81
C ASP A 160 -14.87 -7.12 -14.32
N ALA A 161 -14.29 -6.02 -13.84
CA ALA A 161 -12.95 -6.04 -13.26
C ALA A 161 -12.95 -6.63 -11.82
N VAL A 162 -14.03 -6.40 -11.07
CA VAL A 162 -14.22 -6.99 -9.74
C VAL A 162 -14.38 -8.51 -9.85
N GLU A 163 -15.20 -9.00 -10.77
CA GLU A 163 -15.38 -10.44 -11.05
C GLU A 163 -14.03 -11.09 -11.39
N GLN A 164 -13.28 -10.49 -12.30
CA GLN A 164 -11.97 -11.02 -12.69
C GLN A 164 -10.98 -11.06 -11.52
N VAL A 165 -10.90 -10.00 -10.70
CA VAL A 165 -10.02 -10.00 -9.51
C VAL A 165 -10.46 -11.05 -8.51
N ALA A 166 -11.76 -11.25 -8.33
CA ALA A 166 -12.29 -12.29 -7.44
C ALA A 166 -11.88 -13.69 -7.90
N GLU A 167 -11.93 -13.96 -9.20
CA GLU A 167 -11.45 -15.21 -9.80
C GLU A 167 -9.93 -15.36 -9.65
N GLU A 168 -9.13 -14.31 -10.01
CA GLU A 168 -7.66 -14.33 -9.90
C GLU A 168 -7.17 -14.58 -8.45
N THR A 169 -7.94 -14.18 -7.46
CA THR A 169 -7.54 -14.22 -6.03
C THR A 169 -8.31 -15.24 -5.20
N GLU A 170 -9.20 -16.00 -5.83
CA GLU A 170 -10.02 -17.05 -5.18
C GLU A 170 -10.84 -16.52 -3.99
N VAL A 171 -11.32 -15.28 -4.09
CA VAL A 171 -12.19 -14.68 -3.07
C VAL A 171 -13.55 -14.32 -3.64
N SER A 172 -14.53 -14.00 -2.76
CA SER A 172 -15.84 -13.56 -3.24
C SER A 172 -15.79 -12.16 -3.88
N GLU A 173 -16.58 -11.95 -4.93
CA GLU A 173 -16.77 -10.62 -5.55
C GLU A 173 -17.15 -9.56 -4.52
N GLN A 174 -17.98 -9.91 -3.53
CA GLN A 174 -18.37 -9.02 -2.45
C GLN A 174 -17.15 -8.53 -1.64
N THR A 175 -16.15 -9.39 -1.42
CA THR A 175 -14.90 -9.03 -0.73
C THR A 175 -14.13 -7.98 -1.54
N VAL A 176 -13.94 -8.23 -2.83
CA VAL A 176 -13.26 -7.30 -3.74
C VAL A 176 -14.02 -5.99 -3.87
N GLN A 177 -15.36 -6.06 -4.00
CA GLN A 177 -16.21 -4.87 -4.11
C GLN A 177 -16.16 -3.98 -2.86
N ASN A 178 -16.16 -4.59 -1.68
CA ASN A 178 -16.04 -3.86 -0.40
C ASN A 178 -14.67 -3.18 -0.29
N ALA A 179 -13.60 -3.87 -0.65
CA ALA A 179 -12.25 -3.32 -0.71
C ALA A 179 -12.18 -2.13 -1.68
N TYR A 180 -12.74 -2.30 -2.88
CA TYR A 180 -12.80 -1.23 -3.89
C TYR A 180 -13.56 -0.01 -3.38
N LYS A 181 -14.75 -0.16 -2.80
CA LYS A 181 -15.53 0.96 -2.23
C LYS A 181 -14.74 1.71 -1.16
N LYS A 182 -14.01 0.99 -0.31
CA LYS A 182 -13.25 1.54 0.81
C LYS A 182 -12.03 2.33 0.35
N HIS A 183 -11.29 1.84 -0.65
CA HIS A 183 -9.99 2.40 -1.03
C HIS A 183 -9.98 3.15 -2.37
N ARG A 184 -11.10 3.16 -3.12
CA ARG A 184 -11.14 3.75 -4.48
C ARG A 184 -10.65 5.19 -4.55
N LEU A 185 -10.99 6.04 -3.57
CA LEU A 185 -10.63 7.46 -3.59
C LEU A 185 -9.12 7.66 -3.54
N THR A 186 -8.43 6.80 -2.80
CA THR A 186 -6.97 6.78 -2.71
C THR A 186 -6.35 6.61 -4.11
N PHE A 187 -6.83 5.63 -4.86
CA PHE A 187 -6.33 5.36 -6.21
C PHE A 187 -6.80 6.39 -7.24
N VAL A 188 -8.03 6.89 -7.15
CA VAL A 188 -8.48 7.98 -8.02
C VAL A 188 -7.60 9.22 -7.86
N ASN A 189 -7.22 9.58 -6.63
CA ASN A 189 -6.35 10.70 -6.39
C ASN A 189 -4.93 10.47 -6.93
N LEU A 190 -4.42 9.23 -6.78
CA LEU A 190 -3.14 8.83 -7.36
C LEU A 190 -3.18 8.98 -8.89
N PHE A 191 -4.18 8.43 -9.56
CA PHE A 191 -4.30 8.50 -11.01
C PHE A 191 -4.48 9.93 -11.53
N LYS A 192 -5.20 10.78 -10.80
CA LYS A 192 -5.29 12.21 -11.11
C LYS A 192 -3.92 12.89 -11.09
N ALA A 193 -3.05 12.54 -10.13
CA ALA A 193 -1.70 13.06 -10.05
C ALA A 193 -0.83 12.67 -11.28
N TYR A 194 -1.18 11.58 -11.95
CA TYR A 194 -0.54 11.12 -13.19
C TYR A 194 -1.33 11.52 -14.46
N ASN A 195 -2.32 12.42 -14.35
CA ASN A 195 -3.20 12.84 -15.46
C ASN A 195 -3.94 11.69 -16.16
N ILE A 196 -4.22 10.60 -15.44
CA ILE A 196 -4.94 9.45 -15.97
C ILE A 196 -6.45 9.67 -15.79
N PRO A 197 -7.26 9.67 -16.88
CA PRO A 197 -8.68 9.98 -16.82
C PRO A 197 -9.49 8.79 -16.34
N ILE A 198 -9.43 8.48 -15.05
CA ILE A 198 -10.28 7.47 -14.41
C ILE A 198 -11.43 8.15 -13.65
N LYS A 199 -12.63 7.74 -13.97
CA LYS A 199 -13.86 8.14 -13.27
C LYS A 199 -14.31 7.06 -12.28
#